data_aeb87631b909008a3d4b38acc6394b90
#
_entry.id   aeb87631b909008a3d4b38acc6394b90
#
_cell.length_a   1.000
_cell.length_b   1.000
_cell.length_c   1.000
_cell.angle_alpha   90.00
_cell.angle_beta   90.00
_cell.angle_gamma   90.00
#
_symmetry.space_group_name_H-M   'P 1'
#
loop_
_entity.id
_entity.type
_entity.pdbx_description
1 polymer ?
#
loop_
_entity_poly.entity_id
_entity_poly.type
_entity_poly.pdbx_seq_one_letter_code
_entity_poly.pdbx_strand_id
1 'polypeptide(L)'
;MTAVPPHHPTDSVTDRFLGHRELLFSVVYNMLGSVTDTEDALQDVWLAWSARHRKPDAEPVENARAYLVRIAVNQALARRAEMSRRQETYVGTWLPEPLTAADDHGAEGVERAEALSMALLVVLETLSPLERAVFVLHEAFGFAHPEIARILDRSPTAVRQLATRARRHVHARRPRHRPEADLHARVTERFAVAALGGDLRTLLELLAPEVTLWTDGGGKGPAVSLHPVHGRAAVAAVFMAVARALPAAGVDLRYRRVAGDPGALVFADGSPLAVVVVELTPEGDRISDVFSVTNPDKLTGIRPPAP
;
A
#
# COMPACT_ATOMS: atom_id res chain seq x y z
N MET A 1 20.90 -40.18 -27.35
CA MET A 1 21.24 -39.83 -25.95
C MET A 1 21.52 -38.35 -25.91
N THR A 2 20.50 -37.57 -25.60
CA THR A 2 20.60 -36.08 -25.48
C THR A 2 21.01 -35.76 -24.03
N ALA A 3 22.21 -35.24 -23.87
CA ALA A 3 22.72 -34.85 -22.57
C ALA A 3 21.86 -33.70 -22.00
N VAL A 4 21.27 -33.92 -20.84
CA VAL A 4 20.64 -32.86 -20.03
C VAL A 4 21.75 -31.87 -19.61
N PRO A 5 21.62 -30.55 -19.87
CA PRO A 5 22.63 -29.61 -19.44
C PRO A 5 22.73 -29.61 -17.92
N PRO A 6 23.92 -29.41 -17.34
CA PRO A 6 24.11 -29.37 -15.89
C PRO A 6 23.35 -28.20 -15.31
N HIS A 7 22.48 -28.45 -14.34
CA HIS A 7 21.85 -27.41 -13.51
C HIS A 7 22.97 -26.56 -12.84
N HIS A 8 23.07 -25.30 -13.23
CA HIS A 8 23.96 -24.37 -12.55
C HIS A 8 23.45 -24.12 -11.13
N PRO A 9 24.33 -24.20 -10.09
CA PRO A 9 23.91 -23.93 -8.69
C PRO A 9 23.27 -22.55 -8.48
N THR A 10 23.53 -21.61 -9.40
CA THR A 10 22.97 -20.25 -9.39
C THR A 10 21.46 -20.27 -9.66
N ASP A 11 20.97 -21.17 -10.52
CA ASP A 11 19.55 -21.26 -10.87
C ASP A 11 18.72 -21.68 -9.65
N SER A 12 19.20 -22.62 -8.86
CA SER A 12 18.50 -23.05 -7.64
C SER A 12 18.42 -21.99 -6.54
N VAL A 13 19.41 -21.10 -6.44
CA VAL A 13 19.44 -19.98 -5.48
C VAL A 13 18.48 -18.88 -5.91
N THR A 14 18.46 -18.57 -7.21
CA THR A 14 17.56 -17.61 -7.83
C THR A 14 16.12 -18.09 -7.73
N ASP A 15 15.84 -19.34 -8.11
CA ASP A 15 14.49 -19.92 -8.08
C ASP A 15 13.91 -19.91 -6.66
N ARG A 16 14.71 -20.22 -5.65
CA ARG A 16 14.28 -20.16 -4.24
C ARG A 16 13.93 -18.73 -3.81
N PHE A 17 14.68 -17.72 -4.26
CA PHE A 17 14.36 -16.33 -3.97
C PHE A 17 13.08 -15.91 -4.70
N LEU A 18 12.97 -16.20 -6.00
CA LEU A 18 11.81 -15.87 -6.83
C LEU A 18 10.54 -16.52 -6.29
N GLY A 19 10.60 -17.76 -5.81
CA GLY A 19 9.47 -18.45 -5.18
C GLY A 19 8.95 -17.79 -3.90
N HIS A 20 9.70 -16.85 -3.31
CA HIS A 20 9.28 -16.09 -2.13
C HIS A 20 9.11 -14.60 -2.40
N ARG A 21 9.42 -14.10 -3.62
CA ARG A 21 9.49 -12.67 -3.93
C ARG A 21 8.17 -11.94 -3.64
N GLU A 22 7.04 -12.55 -3.98
CA GLU A 22 5.71 -11.94 -3.74
C GLU A 22 5.43 -11.76 -2.24
N LEU A 23 5.65 -12.81 -1.44
CA LEU A 23 5.54 -12.72 0.01
C LEU A 23 6.44 -11.62 0.57
N LEU A 24 7.71 -11.58 0.15
CA LEU A 24 8.66 -10.59 0.60
C LEU A 24 8.23 -9.18 0.21
N PHE A 25 7.76 -9.00 -1.03
CA PHE A 25 7.22 -7.72 -1.51
C PHE A 25 6.05 -7.27 -0.63
N SER A 26 5.06 -8.13 -0.43
CA SER A 26 3.88 -7.81 0.37
C SER A 26 4.23 -7.47 1.81
N VAL A 27 5.12 -8.22 2.46
CA VAL A 27 5.59 -7.92 3.82
C VAL A 27 6.26 -6.55 3.87
N VAL A 28 7.21 -6.28 2.97
CA VAL A 28 7.99 -5.03 2.96
C VAL A 28 7.12 -3.84 2.60
N TYR A 29 6.25 -3.97 1.58
CA TYR A 29 5.32 -2.90 1.20
C TYR A 29 4.37 -2.52 2.34
N ASN A 30 3.79 -3.49 3.04
CA ASN A 30 2.94 -3.20 4.19
C ASN A 30 3.71 -2.55 5.37
N MET A 31 5.03 -2.72 5.41
CA MET A 31 5.90 -2.04 6.38
C MET A 31 6.31 -0.63 5.93
N LEU A 32 6.51 -0.39 4.64
CA LEU A 32 7.06 0.86 4.11
C LEU A 32 5.98 1.78 3.53
N GLY A 33 4.97 1.24 2.84
CA GLY A 33 3.95 2.00 2.13
C GLY A 33 4.49 2.69 0.86
N SER A 34 5.63 2.24 0.33
CA SER A 34 6.27 2.76 -0.89
C SER A 34 6.71 1.59 -1.77
N VAL A 35 6.30 1.60 -3.02
CA VAL A 35 6.68 0.58 -4.01
C VAL A 35 8.16 0.68 -4.32
N THR A 36 8.66 1.89 -4.54
CA THR A 36 10.06 2.15 -4.85
C THR A 36 10.99 1.68 -3.72
N ASP A 37 10.73 2.10 -2.47
CA ASP A 37 11.53 1.67 -1.33
C ASP A 37 11.41 0.16 -1.08
N THR A 38 10.28 -0.47 -1.46
CA THR A 38 10.08 -1.92 -1.37
C THR A 38 10.96 -2.67 -2.38
N GLU A 39 10.96 -2.26 -3.64
CA GLU A 39 11.81 -2.89 -4.67
C GLU A 39 13.29 -2.76 -4.34
N ASP A 40 13.70 -1.60 -3.86
CA ASP A 40 15.08 -1.38 -3.39
C ASP A 40 15.44 -2.30 -2.20
N ALA A 41 14.51 -2.45 -1.23
CA ALA A 41 14.74 -3.35 -0.11
C ALA A 41 14.86 -4.81 -0.57
N LEU A 42 14.05 -5.23 -1.55
CA LEU A 42 14.12 -6.57 -2.12
C LEU A 42 15.42 -6.81 -2.89
N GLN A 43 15.95 -5.79 -3.56
CA GLN A 43 17.26 -5.87 -4.18
C GLN A 43 18.36 -6.11 -3.13
N ASP A 44 18.32 -5.41 -1.99
CA ASP A 44 19.26 -5.63 -0.88
C ASP A 44 19.12 -7.04 -0.29
N VAL A 45 17.87 -7.54 -0.16
CA VAL A 45 17.60 -8.93 0.28
C VAL A 45 18.22 -9.93 -0.68
N TRP A 46 18.04 -9.74 -2.00
CA TRP A 46 18.64 -10.58 -3.02
C TRP A 46 20.16 -10.58 -2.95
N LEU A 47 20.78 -9.41 -2.80
CA LEU A 47 22.24 -9.29 -2.68
C LEU A 47 22.76 -10.04 -1.45
N ALA A 48 22.10 -9.91 -0.30
CA ALA A 48 22.47 -10.61 0.93
C ALA A 48 22.30 -12.13 0.79
N TRP A 49 21.19 -12.58 0.18
CA TRP A 49 20.91 -13.99 -0.10
C TRP A 49 21.96 -14.60 -1.04
N SER A 50 22.22 -13.94 -2.15
CA SER A 50 23.21 -14.36 -3.16
C SER A 50 24.64 -14.39 -2.58
N ALA A 51 25.04 -13.37 -1.80
CA ALA A 51 26.36 -13.30 -1.15
C ALA A 51 26.57 -14.44 -0.17
N ARG A 52 25.54 -14.82 0.61
CA ARG A 52 25.61 -15.95 1.52
C ARG A 52 25.89 -17.26 0.78
N HIS A 53 25.20 -17.51 -0.34
CA HIS A 53 25.34 -18.76 -1.09
C HIS A 53 26.66 -18.86 -1.89
N ARG A 54 27.38 -17.74 -2.03
CA ARG A 54 28.72 -17.75 -2.65
C ARG A 54 29.83 -18.10 -1.67
N LYS A 55 29.56 -18.13 -0.36
CA LYS A 55 30.55 -18.50 0.65
C LYS A 55 30.66 -20.02 0.74
N PRO A 56 31.86 -20.63 0.51
CA PRO A 56 32.01 -22.09 0.52
C PRO A 56 31.67 -22.74 1.86
N ASP A 57 31.96 -22.02 2.97
CA ASP A 57 31.79 -22.50 4.33
C ASP A 57 30.48 -22.07 5.00
N ALA A 58 29.50 -21.54 4.19
CA ALA A 58 28.23 -21.14 4.75
C ALA A 58 27.37 -22.35 5.10
N GLU A 59 26.89 -22.42 6.34
CA GLU A 59 25.93 -23.44 6.75
C GLU A 59 24.68 -23.39 5.84
N PRO A 60 24.14 -24.54 5.42
CA PRO A 60 22.93 -24.61 4.61
C PRO A 60 21.76 -23.89 5.31
N VAL A 61 20.99 -23.14 4.53
CA VAL A 61 19.76 -22.52 5.04
C VAL A 61 18.64 -23.56 5.00
N GLU A 62 18.28 -24.11 6.16
CA GLU A 62 17.22 -25.13 6.28
C GLU A 62 15.85 -24.58 5.88
N ASN A 63 15.53 -23.34 6.27
CA ASN A 63 14.26 -22.67 5.98
C ASN A 63 14.49 -21.36 5.25
N ALA A 64 14.47 -21.41 3.91
CA ALA A 64 14.68 -20.25 3.05
C ALA A 64 13.63 -19.16 3.29
N ARG A 65 12.34 -19.51 3.46
CA ARG A 65 11.26 -18.58 3.74
C ARG A 65 11.53 -17.77 5.00
N ALA A 66 11.81 -18.44 6.11
CA ALA A 66 12.05 -17.76 7.40
C ALA A 66 13.30 -16.88 7.35
N TYR A 67 14.36 -17.34 6.69
CA TYR A 67 15.61 -16.60 6.53
C TYR A 67 15.40 -15.34 5.67
N LEU A 68 14.73 -15.44 4.52
CA LEU A 68 14.45 -14.34 3.61
C LEU A 68 13.53 -13.30 4.25
N VAL A 69 12.46 -13.73 4.93
CA VAL A 69 11.56 -12.83 5.67
C VAL A 69 12.31 -12.08 6.77
N ARG A 70 13.21 -12.75 7.49
CA ARG A 70 14.04 -12.07 8.52
C ARG A 70 14.90 -10.97 7.91
N ILE A 71 15.58 -11.22 6.79
CA ILE A 71 16.38 -10.18 6.12
C ILE A 71 15.48 -9.05 5.63
N ALA A 72 14.37 -9.38 4.95
CA ALA A 72 13.44 -8.41 4.40
C ALA A 72 12.88 -7.46 5.48
N VAL A 73 12.45 -8.02 6.62
CA VAL A 73 11.95 -7.22 7.75
C VAL A 73 13.04 -6.32 8.32
N ASN A 74 14.29 -6.81 8.46
CA ASN A 74 15.38 -5.97 8.95
C ASN A 74 15.74 -4.84 7.98
N GLN A 75 15.75 -5.10 6.67
CA GLN A 75 15.92 -4.05 5.66
C GLN A 75 14.78 -3.03 5.71
N ALA A 76 13.54 -3.49 5.83
CA ALA A 76 12.39 -2.61 5.95
C ALA A 76 12.46 -1.73 7.20
N LEU A 77 12.88 -2.26 8.36
CA LEU A 77 13.07 -1.49 9.59
C LEU A 77 14.16 -0.41 9.45
N ALA A 78 15.28 -0.74 8.81
CA ALA A 78 16.36 0.22 8.55
C ALA A 78 15.86 1.36 7.63
N ARG A 79 15.21 1.02 6.48
CA ARG A 79 14.65 1.99 5.55
C ARG A 79 13.55 2.85 6.17
N ARG A 80 12.74 2.27 7.06
CA ARG A 80 11.70 3.04 7.76
C ARG A 80 12.25 4.19 8.58
N ALA A 81 13.40 4.01 9.21
CA ALA A 81 14.08 5.09 9.94
C ALA A 81 14.56 6.24 9.01
N GLU A 82 14.98 5.90 7.77
CA GLU A 82 15.33 6.90 6.76
C GLU A 82 14.10 7.61 6.19
N MET A 83 13.03 6.85 5.94
CA MET A 83 11.75 7.40 5.48
C MET A 83 11.15 8.38 6.49
N SER A 84 11.20 8.08 7.78
CA SER A 84 10.71 8.99 8.83
C SER A 84 11.39 10.35 8.74
N ARG A 85 12.70 10.40 8.50
CA ARG A 85 13.43 11.67 8.28
C ARG A 85 12.99 12.40 7.01
N ARG A 86 12.69 11.68 5.92
CA ARG A 86 12.15 12.27 4.69
C ARG A 86 10.73 12.81 4.90
N GLN A 87 9.92 12.13 5.71
CA GLN A 87 8.55 12.55 6.02
C GLN A 87 8.51 13.83 6.89
N GLU A 88 9.51 14.09 7.74
CA GLU A 88 9.61 15.33 8.53
C GLU A 88 9.73 16.59 7.64
N THR A 89 10.28 16.48 6.45
CA THR A 89 10.44 17.57 5.48
C THR A 89 9.43 17.50 4.33
N TYR A 90 8.50 16.54 4.37
CA TYR A 90 7.54 16.32 3.30
C TYR A 90 6.45 17.40 3.27
N VAL A 91 6.13 17.88 2.08
CA VAL A 91 5.13 18.93 1.91
C VAL A 91 3.73 18.34 1.83
N GLY A 92 2.92 18.63 2.84
CA GLY A 92 1.53 18.12 2.92
C GLY A 92 1.40 16.77 3.60
N THR A 93 0.26 16.13 3.40
CA THR A 93 -0.04 14.83 3.99
C THR A 93 0.68 13.72 3.22
N TRP A 94 1.40 12.88 3.94
CA TRP A 94 1.97 11.66 3.36
C TRP A 94 0.91 10.56 3.31
N LEU A 95 0.64 10.04 2.12
CA LEU A 95 -0.15 8.81 1.92
C LEU A 95 0.75 7.69 1.38
N PRO A 96 0.42 6.41 1.63
CA PRO A 96 1.08 5.30 0.96
C PRO A 96 0.99 5.41 -0.57
N GLU A 97 2.03 4.92 -1.25
CA GLU A 97 2.05 4.84 -2.71
C GLU A 97 0.99 3.85 -3.19
N PRO A 98 0.13 4.21 -4.16
CA PRO A 98 -0.93 3.33 -4.62
C PRO A 98 -0.38 2.07 -5.29
N LEU A 99 -0.72 0.90 -4.75
CA LEU A 99 -0.37 -0.38 -5.34
C LEU A 99 -1.57 -0.90 -6.14
N THR A 100 -1.47 -0.86 -7.47
CA THR A 100 -2.48 -1.44 -8.37
C THR A 100 -2.04 -2.83 -8.84
N ALA A 101 -3.01 -3.73 -9.06
CA ALA A 101 -2.73 -4.95 -9.81
C ALA A 101 -2.30 -4.57 -11.23
N ALA A 102 -1.19 -5.12 -11.70
CA ALA A 102 -0.73 -4.88 -13.07
C ALA A 102 -1.78 -5.43 -14.06
N ASP A 103 -2.23 -4.57 -14.98
CA ASP A 103 -3.00 -5.02 -16.13
C ASP A 103 -2.11 -5.83 -17.09
N ASP A 104 -2.63 -6.95 -17.59
CA ASP A 104 -2.26 -7.62 -18.86
C ASP A 104 -0.91 -8.35 -19.02
N HIS A 105 -0.19 -8.72 -18.01
CA HIS A 105 0.82 -9.75 -18.24
C HIS A 105 0.57 -10.98 -17.36
N GLY A 106 -0.24 -11.87 -17.92
CA GLY A 106 -0.48 -13.27 -17.57
C GLY A 106 -0.07 -13.76 -16.18
N ALA A 107 -0.94 -14.48 -15.49
CA ALA A 107 -0.69 -15.38 -14.34
C ALA A 107 0.22 -14.93 -13.17
N GLU A 108 1.15 -14.00 -13.37
CA GLU A 108 2.03 -13.43 -12.33
C GLU A 108 1.42 -12.23 -11.61
N GLY A 109 0.26 -11.72 -12.08
CA GLY A 109 -0.52 -10.67 -11.44
C GLY A 109 -1.49 -11.16 -10.37
N VAL A 110 -1.49 -12.46 -10.10
CA VAL A 110 -2.35 -13.08 -9.10
C VAL A 110 -1.79 -12.73 -7.73
N GLU A 111 -2.56 -11.93 -7.02
CA GLU A 111 -2.51 -11.82 -5.57
C GLU A 111 -1.30 -11.11 -4.94
N ARG A 112 -1.00 -9.89 -5.35
CA ARG A 112 -0.62 -8.86 -4.37
C ARG A 112 -1.80 -8.63 -3.40
N ALA A 113 -2.63 -9.66 -3.24
CA ALA A 113 -3.87 -9.70 -2.47
C ALA A 113 -3.67 -9.59 -0.95
N GLU A 114 -2.44 -9.67 -0.48
CA GLU A 114 -2.09 -9.48 0.92
C GLU A 114 -1.67 -8.01 1.22
N ALA A 115 -1.86 -7.09 0.26
CA ALA A 115 -1.73 -5.67 0.56
C ALA A 115 -2.88 -5.23 1.48
N LEU A 116 -2.52 -4.60 2.58
CA LEU A 116 -3.49 -4.00 3.49
C LEU A 116 -4.17 -2.81 2.82
N SER A 117 -5.43 -2.55 3.17
CA SER A 117 -6.20 -1.41 2.63
C SER A 117 -5.48 -0.07 2.83
N MET A 118 -5.75 0.90 1.94
CA MET A 118 -5.17 2.24 2.04
C MET A 118 -5.45 2.85 3.43
N ALA A 119 -6.69 2.75 3.90
CA ALA A 119 -7.07 3.23 5.23
C ALA A 119 -6.24 2.57 6.35
N LEU A 120 -6.02 1.25 6.27
CA LEU A 120 -5.20 0.55 7.26
C LEU A 120 -3.72 0.97 7.17
N LEU A 121 -3.17 1.12 5.96
CA LEU A 121 -1.80 1.58 5.78
C LEU A 121 -1.59 2.97 6.40
N VAL A 122 -2.57 3.89 6.22
CA VAL A 122 -2.55 5.22 6.86
C VAL A 122 -2.57 5.11 8.39
N VAL A 123 -3.40 4.24 8.96
CA VAL A 123 -3.38 4.00 10.41
C VAL A 123 -2.05 3.43 10.88
N LEU A 124 -1.42 2.54 10.10
CA LEU A 124 -0.11 1.96 10.43
C LEU A 124 1.02 2.99 10.45
N GLU A 125 0.87 4.16 9.76
CA GLU A 125 1.83 5.27 9.84
C GLU A 125 1.98 5.81 11.27
N THR A 126 0.97 5.65 12.11
CA THR A 126 0.97 6.11 13.51
C THR A 126 1.61 5.13 14.50
N LEU A 127 1.97 3.94 14.05
CA LEU A 127 2.65 2.92 14.87
C LEU A 127 4.16 3.14 14.86
N SER A 128 4.82 2.77 15.97
CA SER A 128 6.27 2.64 15.94
C SER A 128 6.71 1.56 14.94
N PRO A 129 7.94 1.64 14.39
CA PRO A 129 8.41 0.67 13.40
C PRO A 129 8.29 -0.79 13.85
N LEU A 130 8.58 -1.07 15.12
CA LEU A 130 8.45 -2.43 15.67
C LEU A 130 6.99 -2.86 15.87
N GLU A 131 6.10 -1.97 16.29
CA GLU A 131 4.67 -2.26 16.40
C GLU A 131 4.07 -2.56 15.02
N ARG A 132 4.44 -1.77 14.00
CA ARG A 132 4.03 -2.01 12.61
C ARG A 132 4.54 -3.35 12.10
N ALA A 133 5.82 -3.67 12.31
CA ALA A 133 6.39 -4.97 11.90
C ALA A 133 5.66 -6.15 12.55
N VAL A 134 5.41 -6.09 13.85
CA VAL A 134 4.68 -7.16 14.57
C VAL A 134 3.24 -7.25 14.08
N PHE A 135 2.57 -6.12 13.86
CA PHE A 135 1.20 -6.10 13.35
C PHE A 135 1.11 -6.73 11.95
N VAL A 136 1.95 -6.28 11.04
CA VAL A 136 1.99 -6.80 9.65
C VAL A 136 2.27 -8.31 9.65
N LEU A 137 3.33 -8.76 10.33
CA LEU A 137 3.69 -10.17 10.34
C LEU A 137 2.60 -11.06 10.97
N HIS A 138 1.92 -10.58 12.02
CA HIS A 138 0.94 -11.39 12.74
C HIS A 138 -0.44 -11.32 12.11
N GLU A 139 -0.97 -10.12 11.87
CA GLU A 139 -2.35 -9.92 11.42
C GLU A 139 -2.54 -10.13 9.90
N ALA A 140 -1.56 -9.73 9.09
CA ALA A 140 -1.66 -9.90 7.64
C ALA A 140 -1.11 -11.25 7.17
N PHE A 141 0.00 -11.73 7.76
CA PHE A 141 0.71 -12.92 7.26
C PHE A 141 0.63 -14.13 8.20
N GLY A 142 -0.05 -14.05 9.32
CA GLY A 142 -0.31 -15.18 10.21
C GLY A 142 0.92 -15.77 10.93
N PHE A 143 2.05 -15.03 10.99
CA PHE A 143 3.22 -15.51 11.71
C PHE A 143 2.92 -15.65 13.21
N ALA A 144 3.35 -16.77 13.81
CA ALA A 144 3.21 -16.97 15.23
C ALA A 144 4.19 -16.06 16.02
N HIS A 145 3.78 -15.62 17.22
CA HIS A 145 4.63 -14.76 18.05
C HIS A 145 6.05 -15.29 18.28
N PRO A 146 6.30 -16.61 18.47
CA PRO A 146 7.67 -17.15 18.59
C PRO A 146 8.48 -17.00 17.29
N GLU A 147 7.86 -17.06 16.12
CA GLU A 147 8.52 -16.85 14.82
C GLU A 147 8.91 -15.37 14.66
N ILE A 148 7.98 -14.46 14.98
CA ILE A 148 8.23 -13.02 14.98
C ILE A 148 9.35 -12.65 15.96
N ALA A 149 9.37 -13.30 17.12
CA ALA A 149 10.43 -13.11 18.10
C ALA A 149 11.83 -13.44 17.53
N ARG A 150 11.94 -14.54 16.78
CA ARG A 150 13.19 -14.91 16.08
C ARG A 150 13.54 -13.96 14.93
N ILE A 151 12.53 -13.49 14.17
CA ILE A 151 12.72 -12.53 13.08
C ILE A 151 13.27 -11.22 13.61
N LEU A 152 12.69 -10.69 14.69
CA LEU A 152 13.01 -9.37 15.24
C LEU A 152 14.13 -9.39 16.30
N ASP A 153 14.69 -10.55 16.64
CA ASP A 153 15.64 -10.74 17.73
C ASP A 153 15.12 -10.15 19.07
N ARG A 154 13.92 -10.61 19.45
CA ARG A 154 13.22 -10.17 20.67
C ARG A 154 12.66 -11.37 21.45
N SER A 155 12.33 -11.15 22.72
CA SER A 155 11.63 -12.19 23.49
C SER A 155 10.18 -12.35 23.01
N PRO A 156 9.58 -13.56 23.08
CA PRO A 156 8.18 -13.79 22.77
C PRO A 156 7.23 -12.94 23.61
N THR A 157 7.63 -12.60 24.83
CA THR A 157 6.85 -11.72 25.72
C THR A 157 6.84 -10.28 25.20
N ALA A 158 8.00 -9.76 24.74
CA ALA A 158 8.07 -8.43 24.13
C ALA A 158 7.22 -8.34 22.86
N VAL A 159 7.25 -9.38 22.02
CA VAL A 159 6.42 -9.43 20.79
C VAL A 159 4.93 -9.42 21.12
N ARG A 160 4.47 -10.20 22.13
CA ARG A 160 3.06 -10.15 22.58
C ARG A 160 2.64 -8.77 23.08
N GLN A 161 3.53 -8.07 23.79
CA GLN A 161 3.24 -6.70 24.25
C GLN A 161 3.15 -5.72 23.08
N LEU A 162 4.07 -5.82 22.08
CA LEU A 162 4.00 -5.03 20.86
C LEU A 162 2.70 -5.30 20.08
N ALA A 163 2.33 -6.56 19.89
CA ALA A 163 1.07 -6.95 19.23
C ALA A 163 -0.17 -6.36 19.93
N THR A 164 -0.19 -6.43 21.26
CA THR A 164 -1.31 -5.86 22.04
C THR A 164 -1.43 -4.35 21.88
N ARG A 165 -0.30 -3.63 21.91
CA ARG A 165 -0.30 -2.18 21.70
C ARG A 165 -0.70 -1.80 20.28
N ALA A 166 -0.12 -2.47 19.28
CA ALA A 166 -0.45 -2.25 17.87
C ALA A 166 -1.94 -2.47 17.59
N ARG A 167 -2.50 -3.60 18.05
CA ARG A 167 -3.95 -3.86 17.92
C ARG A 167 -4.82 -2.78 18.57
N ARG A 168 -4.46 -2.33 19.77
CA ARG A 168 -5.20 -1.26 20.46
C ARG A 168 -5.20 0.03 19.66
N HIS A 169 -4.04 0.43 19.11
CA HIS A 169 -3.90 1.61 18.26
C HIS A 169 -4.76 1.50 16.99
N VAL A 170 -4.69 0.37 16.30
CA VAL A 170 -5.44 0.13 15.06
C VAL A 170 -6.95 0.09 15.35
N HIS A 171 -7.39 -0.65 16.38
CA HIS A 171 -8.82 -0.75 16.72
C HIS A 171 -9.45 0.58 17.18
N ALA A 172 -8.66 1.48 17.75
CA ALA A 172 -9.16 2.80 18.14
C ALA A 172 -9.45 3.71 16.94
N ARG A 173 -8.95 3.38 15.75
CA ARG A 173 -8.98 4.24 14.55
C ARG A 173 -9.65 3.60 13.33
N ARG A 174 -10.06 2.34 13.41
CA ARG A 174 -10.65 1.61 12.28
C ARG A 174 -12.02 1.05 12.64
N PRO A 175 -13.04 1.22 11.77
CA PRO A 175 -14.29 0.49 11.86
C PRO A 175 -14.07 -1.02 11.83
N ARG A 176 -14.82 -1.76 12.64
CA ARG A 176 -14.69 -3.23 12.75
C ARG A 176 -15.34 -4.01 11.59
N HIS A 177 -16.04 -3.32 10.70
CA HIS A 177 -16.82 -3.96 9.64
C HIS A 177 -16.27 -3.56 8.28
N ARG A 178 -16.04 -4.55 7.42
CA ARG A 178 -15.66 -4.33 6.02
C ARG A 178 -16.94 -4.46 5.20
N PRO A 179 -17.37 -3.42 4.47
CA PRO A 179 -18.53 -3.49 3.60
C PRO A 179 -18.39 -4.60 2.55
N GLU A 180 -19.49 -5.07 1.99
CA GLU A 180 -19.45 -5.97 0.84
C GLU A 180 -18.67 -5.33 -0.32
N ALA A 181 -17.82 -6.13 -0.97
CA ALA A 181 -16.91 -5.63 -2.02
C ALA A 181 -17.67 -4.96 -3.18
N ASP A 182 -18.82 -5.51 -3.58
CA ASP A 182 -19.64 -4.94 -4.64
C ASP A 182 -20.29 -3.61 -4.24
N LEU A 183 -20.72 -3.47 -3.00
CA LEU A 183 -21.24 -2.22 -2.48
C LEU A 183 -20.14 -1.15 -2.48
N HIS A 184 -18.97 -1.50 -1.99
CA HIS A 184 -17.82 -0.60 -1.95
C HIS A 184 -17.42 -0.12 -3.36
N ALA A 185 -17.37 -1.04 -4.34
CA ALA A 185 -17.08 -0.70 -5.74
C ALA A 185 -18.12 0.29 -6.30
N ARG A 186 -19.42 0.00 -6.13
CA ARG A 186 -20.50 0.89 -6.61
C ARG A 186 -20.45 2.28 -5.97
N VAL A 187 -20.16 2.37 -4.68
CA VAL A 187 -20.05 3.67 -3.99
C VAL A 187 -18.83 4.45 -4.52
N THR A 188 -17.70 3.78 -4.71
CA THR A 188 -16.47 4.37 -5.29
C THR A 188 -16.74 4.92 -6.69
N GLU A 189 -17.43 4.16 -7.55
CA GLU A 189 -17.78 4.60 -8.91
C GLU A 189 -18.69 5.82 -8.90
N ARG A 190 -19.78 5.77 -8.12
CA ARG A 190 -20.72 6.90 -8.00
C ARG A 190 -20.02 8.15 -7.48
N PHE A 191 -19.15 8.00 -6.48
CA PHE A 191 -18.37 9.10 -5.94
C PHE A 191 -17.43 9.71 -6.98
N ALA A 192 -16.66 8.90 -7.70
CA ALA A 192 -15.70 9.38 -8.69
C ALA A 192 -16.40 10.13 -9.84
N VAL A 193 -17.51 9.61 -10.34
CA VAL A 193 -18.32 10.28 -11.37
C VAL A 193 -18.86 11.62 -10.85
N ALA A 194 -19.41 11.65 -9.63
CA ALA A 194 -19.94 12.88 -9.03
C ALA A 194 -18.84 13.92 -8.77
N ALA A 195 -17.67 13.47 -8.33
CA ALA A 195 -16.52 14.33 -8.05
C ALA A 195 -15.96 14.98 -9.32
N LEU A 196 -15.82 14.22 -10.41
CA LEU A 196 -15.34 14.74 -11.69
C LEU A 196 -16.42 15.57 -12.42
N GLY A 197 -17.68 15.15 -12.33
CA GLY A 197 -18.82 15.86 -12.96
C GLY A 197 -19.31 17.10 -12.21
N GLY A 198 -18.78 17.35 -10.99
CA GLY A 198 -19.23 18.47 -10.15
C GLY A 198 -20.67 18.32 -9.66
N ASP A 199 -21.13 17.10 -9.42
CA ASP A 199 -22.47 16.84 -8.88
C ASP A 199 -22.48 16.97 -7.35
N LEU A 200 -22.68 18.20 -6.88
CA LEU A 200 -22.72 18.53 -5.45
C LEU A 200 -23.78 17.72 -4.70
N ARG A 201 -24.95 17.46 -5.31
CA ARG A 201 -26.04 16.75 -4.66
C ARG A 201 -25.63 15.32 -4.34
N THR A 202 -25.13 14.60 -5.34
CA THR A 202 -24.63 13.22 -5.16
C THR A 202 -23.47 13.16 -4.18
N LEU A 203 -22.53 14.13 -4.22
CA LEU A 203 -21.46 14.19 -3.23
C LEU A 203 -21.99 14.33 -1.80
N LEU A 204 -22.95 15.22 -1.55
CA LEU A 204 -23.56 15.40 -0.22
C LEU A 204 -24.36 14.18 0.25
N GLU A 205 -24.92 13.38 -0.66
CA GLU A 205 -25.60 12.13 -0.33
C GLU A 205 -24.61 11.02 0.07
N LEU A 206 -23.48 10.91 -0.65
CA LEU A 206 -22.50 9.85 -0.45
C LEU A 206 -21.56 10.09 0.77
N LEU A 207 -21.21 11.34 1.04
CA LEU A 207 -20.25 11.68 2.11
C LEU A 207 -20.90 11.61 3.49
N ALA A 208 -20.23 11.00 4.45
CA ALA A 208 -20.63 11.04 5.86
C ALA A 208 -20.49 12.46 6.44
N PRO A 209 -21.25 12.85 7.48
CA PRO A 209 -21.11 14.17 8.11
C PRO A 209 -19.67 14.49 8.53
N GLU A 210 -18.96 13.50 9.09
CA GLU A 210 -17.61 13.61 9.65
C GLU A 210 -16.52 13.16 8.66
N VAL A 211 -16.83 13.08 7.35
CA VAL A 211 -15.87 12.64 6.33
C VAL A 211 -14.58 13.43 6.38
N THR A 212 -13.46 12.73 6.14
CA THR A 212 -12.15 13.35 6.04
C THR A 212 -11.56 13.11 4.65
N LEU A 213 -11.09 14.16 3.99
CA LEU A 213 -10.30 14.09 2.76
C LEU A 213 -8.82 14.24 3.09
N TRP A 214 -8.04 13.26 2.68
CA TRP A 214 -6.59 13.23 2.74
C TRP A 214 -6.03 13.40 1.34
N THR A 215 -5.19 14.43 1.11
CA THR A 215 -4.59 14.68 -0.21
C THR A 215 -3.08 14.67 -0.12
N ASP A 216 -2.45 13.85 -0.94
CA ASP A 216 -1.00 13.77 -1.08
C ASP A 216 -0.57 14.27 -2.47
N GLY A 217 -0.10 15.51 -2.54
CA GLY A 217 0.49 16.11 -3.74
C GLY A 217 2.02 16.17 -3.71
N GLY A 218 2.65 15.92 -2.56
CA GLY A 218 4.11 15.95 -2.37
C GLY A 218 4.76 17.30 -2.70
N GLY A 219 3.99 18.39 -2.69
CA GLY A 219 4.45 19.71 -3.13
C GLY A 219 4.67 19.85 -4.65
N LYS A 220 4.40 18.80 -5.44
CA LYS A 220 4.58 18.75 -6.91
C LYS A 220 3.28 18.59 -7.67
N GLY A 221 2.33 17.85 -7.11
CA GLY A 221 1.02 17.62 -7.69
C GLY A 221 -0.02 18.64 -7.27
N PRO A 222 -1.20 18.68 -7.92
CA PRO A 222 -2.29 19.56 -7.55
C PRO A 222 -2.85 19.14 -6.20
N ALA A 223 -2.30 19.69 -5.12
CA ALA A 223 -2.83 19.51 -3.78
C ALA A 223 -3.80 20.62 -3.47
N VAL A 224 -5.03 20.28 -3.19
CA VAL A 224 -6.07 21.24 -2.82
C VAL A 224 -5.93 21.67 -1.36
N SER A 225 -5.25 20.85 -0.54
CA SER A 225 -4.92 21.16 0.85
C SER A 225 -3.65 20.47 1.29
N LEU A 226 -2.84 21.16 2.10
CA LEU A 226 -1.66 20.58 2.76
C LEU A 226 -2.03 19.80 4.04
N HIS A 227 -3.25 19.96 4.51
CA HIS A 227 -3.79 19.32 5.71
C HIS A 227 -5.08 18.58 5.38
N PRO A 228 -5.45 17.56 6.16
CA PRO A 228 -6.73 16.88 6.00
C PRO A 228 -7.90 17.87 6.07
N VAL A 229 -8.87 17.71 5.17
CA VAL A 229 -10.10 18.52 5.14
C VAL A 229 -11.21 17.72 5.80
N HIS A 230 -11.87 18.31 6.79
CA HIS A 230 -12.89 17.64 7.58
C HIS A 230 -14.29 18.17 7.28
N GLY A 231 -15.25 17.28 7.28
CA GLY A 231 -16.67 17.57 7.17
C GLY A 231 -17.18 17.61 5.73
N ARG A 232 -18.40 17.12 5.58
CA ARG A 232 -19.07 16.91 4.31
C ARG A 232 -19.08 18.14 3.38
N ALA A 233 -19.44 19.29 3.92
CA ALA A 233 -19.56 20.51 3.12
C ALA A 233 -18.19 20.99 2.60
N ALA A 234 -17.15 20.92 3.44
CA ALA A 234 -15.80 21.32 3.07
C ALA A 234 -15.21 20.36 2.02
N VAL A 235 -15.35 19.04 2.22
CA VAL A 235 -14.89 18.03 1.27
C VAL A 235 -15.61 18.15 -0.07
N ALA A 236 -16.93 18.31 -0.06
CA ALA A 236 -17.70 18.53 -1.30
C ALA A 236 -17.23 19.80 -2.03
N ALA A 237 -16.99 20.90 -1.32
CA ALA A 237 -16.51 22.15 -1.92
C ALA A 237 -15.13 21.97 -2.61
N VAL A 238 -14.25 21.15 -2.03
CA VAL A 238 -12.97 20.79 -2.67
C VAL A 238 -13.19 20.10 -4.00
N PHE A 239 -14.01 19.06 -4.05
CA PHE A 239 -14.29 18.35 -5.31
C PHE A 239 -15.00 19.22 -6.34
N MET A 240 -15.89 20.11 -5.92
CA MET A 240 -16.49 21.12 -6.79
C MET A 240 -15.45 22.08 -7.39
N ALA A 241 -14.42 22.45 -6.62
CA ALA A 241 -13.32 23.27 -7.13
C ALA A 241 -12.44 22.49 -8.11
N VAL A 242 -12.14 21.23 -7.80
CA VAL A 242 -11.40 20.32 -8.70
C VAL A 242 -12.14 20.14 -10.02
N ALA A 243 -13.43 19.83 -9.99
CA ALA A 243 -14.24 19.65 -11.20
C ALA A 243 -14.23 20.87 -12.13
N ARG A 244 -14.22 22.09 -11.57
CA ARG A 244 -14.12 23.32 -12.34
C ARG A 244 -12.73 23.58 -12.93
N ALA A 245 -11.68 23.06 -12.27
CA ALA A 245 -10.30 23.24 -12.71
C ALA A 245 -9.84 22.21 -13.74
N LEU A 246 -10.53 21.07 -13.83
CA LEU A 246 -10.24 20.04 -14.81
C LEU A 246 -10.64 20.48 -16.22
N PRO A 247 -9.87 20.10 -17.26
CA PRO A 247 -10.25 20.38 -18.62
C PRO A 247 -11.56 19.67 -18.97
N ALA A 248 -12.39 20.31 -19.81
CA ALA A 248 -13.68 19.75 -20.24
C ALA A 248 -13.53 18.48 -21.12
N ALA A 249 -12.36 18.26 -21.68
CA ALA A 249 -12.02 17.08 -22.50
C ALA A 249 -10.65 16.54 -22.07
N GLY A 250 -10.39 15.25 -22.37
CA GLY A 250 -9.10 14.61 -22.09
C GLY A 250 -8.97 14.01 -20.68
N VAL A 251 -10.04 14.01 -19.89
CA VAL A 251 -10.09 13.29 -18.61
C VAL A 251 -10.66 11.89 -18.82
N ASP A 252 -9.89 10.87 -18.46
CA ASP A 252 -10.32 9.46 -18.48
C ASP A 252 -10.35 8.92 -17.05
N LEU A 253 -11.36 8.11 -16.75
CA LEU A 253 -11.60 7.52 -15.44
C LEU A 253 -11.58 6.01 -15.55
N ARG A 254 -10.76 5.37 -14.75
CA ARG A 254 -10.63 3.91 -14.68
C ARG A 254 -10.82 3.43 -13.25
N TYR A 255 -11.37 2.23 -13.13
CA TYR A 255 -11.58 1.57 -11.85
C TYR A 255 -10.66 0.36 -11.74
N ARG A 256 -9.92 0.29 -10.65
CA ARG A 256 -8.98 -0.80 -10.35
C ARG A 256 -9.00 -1.10 -8.85
N ARG A 257 -8.46 -2.24 -8.50
CA ARG A 257 -8.13 -2.50 -7.09
C ARG A 257 -6.82 -1.78 -6.75
N VAL A 258 -6.85 -1.00 -5.67
CA VAL A 258 -5.70 -0.27 -5.13
C VAL A 258 -5.49 -0.73 -3.70
N ALA A 259 -4.36 -1.36 -3.40
CA ALA A 259 -4.09 -1.95 -2.09
C ALA A 259 -5.27 -2.78 -1.56
N GLY A 260 -5.86 -3.62 -2.43
CA GLY A 260 -6.99 -4.50 -2.10
C GLY A 260 -8.38 -3.85 -2.07
N ASP A 261 -8.49 -2.52 -2.11
CA ASP A 261 -9.77 -1.79 -2.12
C ASP A 261 -10.15 -1.31 -3.53
N PRO A 262 -11.44 -1.07 -3.82
CA PRO A 262 -11.84 -0.39 -5.03
C PRO A 262 -11.25 1.02 -5.08
N GLY A 263 -10.63 1.38 -6.20
CA GLY A 263 -10.05 2.70 -6.43
C GLY A 263 -10.43 3.26 -7.79
N ALA A 264 -10.43 4.59 -7.88
CA ALA A 264 -10.61 5.34 -9.10
C ALA A 264 -9.28 5.96 -9.53
N LEU A 265 -8.87 5.66 -10.75
CA LEU A 265 -7.66 6.20 -11.38
C LEU A 265 -8.10 7.26 -12.38
N VAL A 266 -7.62 8.47 -12.19
CA VAL A 266 -7.92 9.62 -13.04
C VAL A 266 -6.71 9.91 -13.92
N PHE A 267 -6.93 9.99 -15.23
CA PHE A 267 -5.91 10.35 -16.20
C PHE A 267 -6.30 11.69 -16.86
N ALA A 268 -5.30 12.50 -17.17
CA ALA A 268 -5.46 13.70 -17.98
C ALA A 268 -4.49 13.59 -19.16
N ASP A 269 -5.00 13.68 -20.38
CA ASP A 269 -4.24 13.55 -21.63
C ASP A 269 -3.33 12.30 -21.64
N GLY A 270 -3.87 11.16 -21.15
CA GLY A 270 -3.17 9.89 -21.06
C GLY A 270 -2.14 9.77 -19.92
N SER A 271 -1.92 10.83 -19.13
CA SER A 271 -1.02 10.81 -17.98
C SER A 271 -1.79 10.63 -16.65
N PRO A 272 -1.28 9.84 -15.70
CA PRO A 272 -1.95 9.66 -14.41
C PRO A 272 -1.96 10.99 -13.64
N LEU A 273 -3.15 11.42 -13.22
CA LEU A 273 -3.37 12.66 -12.48
C LEU A 273 -3.64 12.41 -11.01
N ALA A 274 -4.46 11.39 -10.70
CA ALA A 274 -4.82 11.04 -9.34
C ALA A 274 -5.20 9.57 -9.21
N VAL A 275 -4.94 9.01 -8.02
CA VAL A 275 -5.56 7.78 -7.55
C VAL A 275 -6.39 8.11 -6.32
N VAL A 276 -7.66 7.72 -6.36
CA VAL A 276 -8.62 7.99 -5.29
C VAL A 276 -9.16 6.68 -4.74
N VAL A 277 -9.05 6.50 -3.42
CA VAL A 277 -9.63 5.38 -2.68
C VAL A 277 -10.54 5.95 -1.62
N VAL A 278 -11.68 5.31 -1.39
CA VAL A 278 -12.63 5.72 -0.35
C VAL A 278 -12.73 4.63 0.72
N GLU A 279 -12.97 5.03 1.96
CA GLU A 279 -13.38 4.13 3.04
C GLU A 279 -14.83 4.40 3.37
N LEU A 280 -15.60 3.34 3.65
CA LEU A 280 -17.00 3.48 3.99
C LEU A 280 -17.22 3.44 5.51
N THR A 281 -18.33 4.02 5.95
CA THR A 281 -18.81 3.85 7.33
C THR A 281 -19.05 2.37 7.64
N PRO A 282 -19.11 1.96 8.91
CA PRO A 282 -19.37 0.57 9.28
C PRO A 282 -20.69 0.01 8.71
N GLU A 283 -21.67 0.88 8.50
CA GLU A 283 -22.96 0.56 7.89
C GLU A 283 -22.86 0.38 6.38
N GLY A 284 -21.78 0.87 5.77
CA GLY A 284 -21.52 0.79 4.35
C GLY A 284 -22.32 1.77 3.48
N ASP A 285 -23.09 2.65 4.11
CA ASP A 285 -24.03 3.56 3.40
C ASP A 285 -23.37 4.87 2.96
N ARG A 286 -22.25 5.27 3.57
CA ARG A 286 -21.57 6.55 3.32
C ARG A 286 -20.06 6.40 3.33
N ILE A 287 -19.39 7.42 2.78
CA ILE A 287 -17.94 7.55 2.75
C ILE A 287 -17.47 8.26 4.02
N SER A 288 -16.62 7.59 4.82
CA SER A 288 -16.00 8.14 6.02
C SER A 288 -14.66 8.82 5.73
N ASP A 289 -13.90 8.31 4.78
CA ASP A 289 -12.61 8.87 4.38
C ASP A 289 -12.40 8.80 2.88
N VAL A 290 -11.71 9.80 2.34
CA VAL A 290 -11.27 9.86 0.95
C VAL A 290 -9.76 10.07 0.94
N PHE A 291 -9.03 9.15 0.31
CA PHE A 291 -7.59 9.21 0.12
C PHE A 291 -7.30 9.54 -1.34
N SER A 292 -6.69 10.69 -1.60
CA SER A 292 -6.36 11.17 -2.95
C SER A 292 -4.85 11.36 -3.09
N VAL A 293 -4.22 10.51 -3.87
CA VAL A 293 -2.79 10.61 -4.21
C VAL A 293 -2.67 11.28 -5.56
N THR A 294 -2.07 12.47 -5.58
CA THR A 294 -1.80 13.29 -6.77
C THR A 294 -0.31 13.58 -6.94
N ASN A 295 0.54 13.08 -6.05
CA ASN A 295 1.99 13.21 -6.14
C ASN A 295 2.52 12.42 -7.34
N PRO A 296 3.09 13.08 -8.39
CA PRO A 296 3.55 12.40 -9.59
C PRO A 296 4.63 11.35 -9.31
N ASP A 297 5.47 11.54 -8.30
CA ASP A 297 6.49 10.56 -7.93
C ASP A 297 5.87 9.23 -7.45
N LYS A 298 4.66 9.27 -6.89
CA LYS A 298 3.91 8.08 -6.43
C LYS A 298 2.97 7.49 -7.48
N LEU A 299 2.83 8.15 -8.62
CA LEU A 299 1.98 7.71 -9.72
C LEU A 299 2.76 7.06 -10.88
N THR A 300 4.08 6.96 -10.77
CA THR A 300 4.94 6.42 -11.83
C THR A 300 4.64 4.98 -12.21
N GLY A 301 4.11 4.19 -11.26
CA GLY A 301 3.66 2.81 -11.49
C GLY A 301 2.26 2.68 -12.10
N ILE A 302 1.51 3.79 -12.21
CA ILE A 302 0.17 3.80 -12.76
C ILE A 302 0.24 3.98 -14.27
N ARG A 303 -0.12 2.95 -15.02
CA ARG A 303 -0.09 2.98 -16.48
C ARG A 303 -1.46 3.29 -17.07
N PRO A 304 -1.53 4.14 -18.12
CA PRO A 304 -2.74 4.27 -18.90
C PRO A 304 -3.09 2.93 -19.55
N PRO A 305 -4.37 2.66 -19.86
CA PRO A 305 -4.75 1.50 -20.64
C PRO A 305 -3.99 1.49 -21.96
N ALA A 306 -3.69 0.29 -22.47
CA ALA A 306 -3.23 0.16 -23.84
C ALA A 306 -4.28 0.74 -24.79
N PRO A 307 -3.88 1.44 -25.84
CA PRO A 307 -4.80 2.06 -26.81
C PRO A 307 -5.69 1.03 -27.52
#